data_701b1d6de29532a879b6b933548be6b9
#
_entry.id   701b1d6de29532a879b6b933548be6b9
#
_cell.length_a   1.000
_cell.length_b   1.000
_cell.length_c   1.000
_cell.angle_alpha   90.00
_cell.angle_beta   90.00
_cell.angle_gamma   90.00
#
_symmetry.space_group_name_H-M   'P 1'
#
loop_
_entity.id
_entity.type
_entity.pdbx_description
1 polymer ?
#
loop_
_entity_poly.entity_id
_entity_poly.type
_entity_poly.pdbx_seq_one_letter_code
_entity_poly.pdbx_strand_id
1 'polypeptide(L)'
;MSQENVETLRRANEAFNRGDIEGFLAFCGEEVEIEDLNNAPDLPPVAYGKEEARRLFAAWTGAFDDFSGDIEEYIYAGDRHVACLVHYRGKERGSGLTIDFTAVDMWEFRGNKLIRGTLGYRDRESALEAIDLSE
;
A
#
# COMPACT_ATOMS: atom_id res chain seq x y z
N MET A 1 -5.07 17.01 -5.26
CA MET A 1 -5.41 15.95 -4.28
C MET A 1 -6.56 16.44 -3.42
N SER A 2 -7.57 15.63 -3.27
CA SER A 2 -8.73 15.99 -2.47
C SER A 2 -8.60 15.43 -1.06
N GLN A 3 -9.27 16.08 -0.11
CA GLN A 3 -9.37 15.53 1.24
C GLN A 3 -10.11 14.20 1.24
N GLU A 4 -11.01 14.00 0.26
CA GLU A 4 -11.73 12.73 0.12
C GLU A 4 -10.79 11.58 -0.18
N ASN A 5 -9.77 11.80 -1.02
CA ASN A 5 -8.78 10.75 -1.33
C ASN A 5 -7.96 10.40 -0.09
N VAL A 6 -7.55 11.40 0.67
CA VAL A 6 -6.82 11.17 1.91
C VAL A 6 -7.68 10.41 2.91
N GLU A 7 -8.95 10.78 3.04
CA GLU A 7 -9.87 10.10 3.95
C GLU A 7 -10.12 8.66 3.53
N THR A 8 -10.26 8.42 2.21
CA THR A 8 -10.42 7.06 1.69
C THR A 8 -9.20 6.21 2.04
N LEU A 9 -8.01 6.76 1.81
CA LEU A 9 -6.77 6.05 2.10
C LEU A 9 -6.61 5.78 3.59
N ARG A 10 -6.99 6.74 4.43
CA ARG A 10 -6.95 6.56 5.89
C ARG A 10 -7.84 5.41 6.33
N ARG A 11 -9.08 5.36 5.81
CA ARG A 11 -10.03 4.29 6.14
C ARG A 11 -9.56 2.93 5.64
N ALA A 12 -9.02 2.90 4.43
CA ALA A 12 -8.48 1.67 3.87
C ALA A 12 -7.33 1.15 4.73
N ASN A 13 -6.44 2.05 5.15
CA ASN A 13 -5.31 1.69 5.99
C ASN A 13 -5.76 1.18 7.37
N GLU A 14 -6.79 1.78 7.94
CA GLU A 14 -7.34 1.32 9.21
C GLU A 14 -7.90 -0.10 9.08
N ALA A 15 -8.58 -0.40 7.97
CA ALA A 15 -9.08 -1.75 7.71
C ALA A 15 -7.92 -2.74 7.63
N PHE A 16 -6.87 -2.39 6.89
CA PHE A 16 -5.69 -3.23 6.77
C PHE A 16 -5.08 -3.53 8.14
N ASN A 17 -4.93 -2.50 8.98
CA ASN A 17 -4.31 -2.66 10.30
C ASN A 17 -5.17 -3.47 11.27
N ARG A 18 -6.48 -3.57 11.01
CA ARG A 18 -7.36 -4.46 11.78
C ARG A 18 -7.27 -5.91 11.31
N GLY A 19 -6.52 -6.17 10.24
CA GLY A 19 -6.52 -7.48 9.60
C GLY A 19 -7.70 -7.71 8.66
N ASP A 20 -8.41 -6.65 8.31
CA ASP A 20 -9.59 -6.72 7.44
C ASP A 20 -9.19 -6.41 6.00
N ILE A 21 -8.61 -7.41 5.33
CA ILE A 21 -8.18 -7.27 3.94
C ILE A 21 -9.37 -6.95 3.03
N GLU A 22 -10.52 -7.58 3.26
CA GLU A 22 -11.71 -7.32 2.46
C GLU A 22 -12.19 -5.87 2.62
N GLY A 23 -12.06 -5.32 3.82
CA GLY A 23 -12.36 -3.92 4.07
C GLY A 23 -11.47 -2.99 3.30
N PHE A 24 -10.17 -3.31 3.19
CA PHE A 24 -9.25 -2.55 2.35
C PHE A 24 -9.66 -2.65 0.88
N LEU A 25 -9.92 -3.87 0.40
CA LEU A 25 -10.25 -4.09 -1.01
C LEU A 25 -11.56 -3.44 -1.42
N ALA A 26 -12.46 -3.18 -0.47
CA ALA A 26 -13.70 -2.48 -0.76
C ALA A 26 -13.45 -1.05 -1.27
N PHE A 27 -12.31 -0.45 -0.92
CA PHE A 27 -11.94 0.87 -1.42
C PHE A 27 -11.20 0.82 -2.75
N CYS A 28 -10.91 -0.36 -3.28
CA CYS A 28 -10.19 -0.55 -4.53
C CYS A 28 -11.16 -0.76 -5.70
N GLY A 29 -10.73 -0.35 -6.90
CA GLY A 29 -11.44 -0.70 -8.12
C GLY A 29 -11.29 -2.19 -8.41
N GLU A 30 -12.18 -2.75 -9.23
CA GLU A 30 -12.15 -4.19 -9.56
C GLU A 30 -10.85 -4.61 -10.25
N GLU A 31 -10.27 -3.72 -11.03
CA GLU A 31 -9.05 -3.99 -11.78
C GLU A 31 -7.82 -3.32 -11.17
N VAL A 32 -7.83 -3.16 -9.86
CA VAL A 32 -6.71 -2.52 -9.14
C VAL A 32 -5.39 -3.22 -9.47
N GLU A 33 -4.34 -2.43 -9.64
CA GLU A 33 -2.98 -2.94 -9.83
C GLU A 33 -2.13 -2.53 -8.64
N ILE A 34 -1.44 -3.48 -8.04
CA ILE A 34 -0.56 -3.17 -6.91
C ILE A 34 0.82 -3.75 -7.19
N GLU A 35 1.80 -2.88 -7.30
CA GLU A 35 3.19 -3.26 -7.47
C GLU A 35 3.87 -3.25 -6.10
N ASP A 36 4.48 -4.37 -5.74
CA ASP A 36 5.22 -4.50 -4.48
C ASP A 36 6.70 -4.46 -4.78
N LEU A 37 7.35 -3.34 -4.47
CA LEU A 37 8.78 -3.17 -4.72
C LEU A 37 9.65 -4.03 -3.79
N ASN A 38 9.06 -4.55 -2.71
CA ASN A 38 9.77 -5.44 -1.78
C ASN A 38 9.71 -6.90 -2.20
N ASN A 39 8.91 -7.23 -3.22
CA ASN A 39 8.77 -8.58 -3.78
C ASN A 39 8.44 -9.65 -2.74
N ALA A 40 7.16 -9.80 -2.45
CA ALA A 40 6.70 -10.89 -1.59
C ALA A 40 7.14 -12.24 -2.18
N PRO A 41 7.66 -13.17 -1.36
CA PRO A 41 8.13 -14.47 -1.87
C PRO A 41 7.03 -15.22 -2.62
N ASP A 42 7.41 -15.86 -3.72
CA ASP A 42 6.53 -16.72 -4.52
C ASP A 42 5.35 -16.01 -5.18
N LEU A 43 5.37 -14.68 -5.21
CA LEU A 43 4.34 -13.90 -5.89
C LEU A 43 4.96 -13.02 -6.96
N PRO A 44 4.20 -12.73 -8.03
CA PRO A 44 4.69 -11.79 -9.05
C PRO A 44 4.83 -10.38 -8.47
N PRO A 45 5.69 -9.54 -9.04
CA PRO A 45 5.90 -8.19 -8.51
C PRO A 45 4.68 -7.27 -8.65
N VAL A 46 3.76 -7.59 -9.56
CA VAL A 46 2.53 -6.81 -9.74
C VAL A 46 1.33 -7.73 -9.58
N ALA A 47 0.42 -7.33 -8.69
CA ALA A 47 -0.86 -8.00 -8.49
C ALA A 47 -1.90 -7.27 -9.35
N TYR A 48 -2.60 -8.01 -10.20
CA TYR A 48 -3.64 -7.47 -11.07
C TYR A 48 -5.01 -7.93 -10.58
N GLY A 49 -5.86 -6.98 -10.25
CA GLY A 49 -7.21 -7.25 -9.79
C GLY A 49 -7.28 -7.59 -8.30
N LYS A 50 -8.51 -7.61 -7.79
CA LYS A 50 -8.73 -7.81 -6.35
C LYS A 50 -8.27 -9.17 -5.85
N GLU A 51 -8.41 -10.23 -6.66
CA GLU A 51 -8.00 -11.56 -6.23
C GLU A 51 -6.50 -11.64 -5.99
N GLU A 52 -5.71 -11.12 -6.92
CA GLU A 52 -4.26 -11.13 -6.76
C GLU A 52 -3.81 -10.18 -5.67
N ALA A 53 -4.49 -9.03 -5.53
CA ALA A 53 -4.22 -8.10 -4.45
C ALA A 53 -4.49 -8.75 -3.08
N ARG A 54 -5.55 -9.54 -2.99
CA ARG A 54 -5.87 -10.29 -1.76
C ARG A 54 -4.74 -11.24 -1.39
N ARG A 55 -4.19 -11.95 -2.38
CA ARG A 55 -3.08 -12.88 -2.15
C ARG A 55 -1.83 -12.14 -1.69
N LEU A 56 -1.56 -10.99 -2.29
CA LEU A 56 -0.40 -10.18 -1.90
C LEU A 56 -0.50 -9.73 -0.45
N PHE A 57 -1.64 -9.16 -0.06
CA PHE A 57 -1.83 -8.71 1.31
C PHE A 57 -1.83 -9.88 2.30
N ALA A 58 -2.41 -11.00 1.92
CA ALA A 58 -2.41 -12.20 2.77
C ALA A 58 -0.99 -12.74 2.97
N ALA A 59 -0.15 -12.65 1.94
CA ALA A 59 1.24 -13.09 2.06
C ALA A 59 2.00 -12.24 3.08
N TRP A 60 1.82 -10.93 3.04
CA TRP A 60 2.46 -10.03 4.00
C TRP A 60 1.94 -10.25 5.42
N THR A 61 0.61 -10.24 5.59
CA THR A 61 0.03 -10.39 6.92
C THR A 61 0.25 -11.80 7.48
N GLY A 62 0.37 -12.80 6.61
CA GLY A 62 0.64 -14.18 7.02
C GLY A 62 2.09 -14.43 7.41
N ALA A 63 3.02 -13.63 6.90
CA ALA A 63 4.44 -13.79 7.18
C ALA A 63 4.85 -13.18 8.52
N PHE A 64 4.05 -12.28 9.07
CA PHE A 64 4.40 -11.53 10.28
C PHE A 64 3.26 -11.57 11.29
N ASP A 65 3.61 -11.59 12.56
CA ASP A 65 2.68 -11.34 13.64
C ASP A 65 2.60 -9.84 13.88
N ASP A 66 1.41 -9.35 14.19
CA ASP A 66 1.17 -7.94 14.48
C ASP A 66 1.70 -6.99 13.40
N PHE A 67 1.54 -7.40 12.13
CA PHE A 67 1.95 -6.57 11.01
C PHE A 67 1.06 -5.34 10.90
N SER A 68 1.68 -4.17 10.88
CA SER A 68 0.95 -2.92 10.72
C SER A 68 1.71 -1.95 9.85
N GLY A 69 0.98 -1.03 9.23
CA GLY A 69 1.55 0.10 8.52
C GLY A 69 0.84 1.36 8.99
N ASP A 70 1.56 2.21 9.69
CA ASP A 70 1.00 3.46 10.21
C ASP A 70 1.39 4.61 9.29
N ILE A 71 0.40 5.29 8.72
CA ILE A 71 0.65 6.43 7.85
C ILE A 71 1.02 7.62 8.71
N GLU A 72 2.25 8.09 8.55
CA GLU A 72 2.77 9.21 9.32
C GLU A 72 2.58 10.54 8.60
N GLU A 73 2.52 10.52 7.28
CA GLU A 73 2.39 11.73 6.48
C GLU A 73 1.73 11.41 5.16
N TYR A 74 0.82 12.30 4.70
CA TYR A 74 0.26 12.25 3.36
C TYR A 74 0.96 13.30 2.50
N ILE A 75 1.39 12.92 1.31
CA ILE A 75 2.20 13.76 0.42
C ILE A 75 1.41 14.03 -0.85
N TYR A 76 1.24 15.29 -1.18
CA TYR A 76 0.55 15.68 -2.41
C TYR A 76 1.39 15.30 -3.64
N ALA A 77 0.75 14.65 -4.60
CA ALA A 77 1.42 14.16 -5.79
C ALA A 77 0.54 14.34 -7.03
N GLY A 78 -0.14 15.48 -7.10
CA GLY A 78 -1.05 15.80 -8.20
C GLY A 78 -2.50 15.42 -7.89
N ASP A 79 -3.39 15.65 -8.86
CA ASP A 79 -4.83 15.53 -8.63
C ASP A 79 -5.31 14.09 -8.39
N ARG A 80 -4.60 13.12 -8.94
CA ARG A 80 -5.03 11.72 -8.90
C ARG A 80 -4.16 10.85 -8.02
N HIS A 81 -3.10 11.39 -7.46
CA HIS A 81 -2.13 10.62 -6.69
C HIS A 81 -1.99 11.13 -5.27
N VAL A 82 -1.88 10.20 -4.34
CA VAL A 82 -1.51 10.50 -2.95
C VAL A 82 -0.37 9.56 -2.60
N ALA A 83 0.74 10.14 -2.17
CA ALA A 83 1.81 9.36 -1.57
C ALA A 83 1.64 9.37 -0.07
N CYS A 84 2.09 8.33 0.60
CA CYS A 84 2.08 8.32 2.05
C CYS A 84 3.38 7.75 2.59
N LEU A 85 3.90 8.40 3.62
CA LEU A 85 5.03 7.89 4.39
C LEU A 85 4.45 6.93 5.41
N VAL A 86 4.85 5.67 5.33
CA VAL A 86 4.29 4.61 6.16
C VAL A 86 5.38 3.99 7.01
N HIS A 87 5.08 3.81 8.29
CA HIS A 87 5.95 3.11 9.21
C HIS A 87 5.43 1.68 9.35
N TYR A 88 6.19 0.73 8.83
CA TYR A 88 5.82 -0.69 8.88
C TYR A 88 6.50 -1.38 10.04
N ARG A 89 5.74 -2.19 10.76
CA ARG A 89 6.23 -2.99 11.89
C ARG A 89 5.62 -4.37 11.84
N GLY A 90 6.37 -5.34 12.34
CA GLY A 90 5.88 -6.69 12.45
C GLY A 90 6.96 -7.59 13.02
N LYS A 91 6.55 -8.80 13.37
CA LYS A 91 7.47 -9.82 13.88
C LYS A 91 7.36 -11.03 12.95
N GLU A 92 8.46 -11.38 12.30
CA GLU A 92 8.46 -12.49 11.36
C GLU A 92 8.16 -13.80 12.08
N ARG A 93 7.20 -14.53 11.54
CA ARG A 93 6.87 -15.86 12.04
C ARG A 93 8.01 -16.79 11.69
N GLY A 94 8.35 -17.66 12.59
CA GLY A 94 9.47 -18.58 12.40
C GLY A 94 10.76 -18.09 13.01
N SER A 95 11.30 -16.97 12.54
CA SER A 95 12.56 -16.43 13.08
C SER A 95 12.36 -15.58 14.33
N GLY A 96 11.19 -14.95 14.47
CA GLY A 96 10.92 -14.02 15.54
C GLY A 96 11.62 -12.67 15.39
N LEU A 97 12.24 -12.41 14.22
CA LEU A 97 12.90 -11.14 13.97
C LEU A 97 11.86 -10.03 13.80
N THR A 98 12.12 -8.90 14.42
CA THR A 98 11.26 -7.72 14.29
C THR A 98 11.67 -6.94 13.06
N ILE A 99 10.68 -6.55 12.25
CA ILE A 99 10.89 -5.57 11.21
C ILE A 99 10.37 -4.22 11.69
N ASP A 100 11.06 -3.16 11.30
CA ASP A 100 10.70 -1.80 11.67
C ASP A 100 11.36 -0.89 10.64
N PHE A 101 10.57 -0.39 9.69
CA PHE A 101 11.12 0.46 8.64
C PHE A 101 10.06 1.40 8.10
N THR A 102 10.49 2.47 7.44
CA THR A 102 9.59 3.39 6.76
C THR A 102 9.75 3.21 5.25
N ALA A 103 8.65 3.43 4.55
CA ALA A 103 8.63 3.41 3.10
C ALA A 103 7.61 4.44 2.62
N VAL A 104 7.71 4.83 1.36
CA VAL A 104 6.72 5.71 0.75
C VAL A 104 5.91 4.88 -0.24
N ASP A 105 4.60 4.85 -0.02
CA ASP A 105 3.67 4.15 -0.91
C ASP A 105 2.93 5.20 -1.75
N MET A 106 2.73 4.89 -3.02
CA MET A 106 2.05 5.79 -3.94
C MET A 106 0.73 5.17 -4.39
N TRP A 107 -0.36 5.94 -4.27
CA TRP A 107 -1.68 5.48 -4.67
C TRP A 107 -2.27 6.41 -5.72
N GLU A 108 -2.87 5.82 -6.74
CA GLU A 108 -3.61 6.54 -7.78
C GLU A 108 -5.10 6.28 -7.59
N PHE A 109 -5.89 7.34 -7.73
CA PHE A 109 -7.33 7.30 -7.54
C PHE A 109 -8.06 7.57 -8.86
N ARG A 110 -9.21 6.93 -9.01
CA ARG A 110 -10.20 7.30 -10.01
C ARG A 110 -11.53 7.38 -9.27
N GLY A 111 -12.09 8.61 -9.21
CA GLY A 111 -13.20 8.86 -8.30
C GLY A 111 -12.76 8.58 -6.87
N ASN A 112 -13.53 7.82 -6.16
CA ASN A 112 -13.21 7.46 -4.77
C ASN A 112 -12.55 6.09 -4.64
N LYS A 113 -12.03 5.54 -5.76
CA LYS A 113 -11.45 4.20 -5.75
C LYS A 113 -9.96 4.23 -5.97
N LEU A 114 -9.25 3.38 -5.23
CA LEU A 114 -7.83 3.11 -5.44
C LEU A 114 -7.71 2.21 -6.67
N ILE A 115 -7.04 2.70 -7.71
CA ILE A 115 -6.91 1.93 -8.97
C ILE A 115 -5.50 1.42 -9.20
N ARG A 116 -4.51 2.03 -8.56
CA ARG A 116 -3.13 1.60 -8.68
C ARG A 116 -2.36 1.99 -7.44
N GLY A 117 -1.53 1.07 -6.96
CA GLY A 117 -0.64 1.33 -5.84
C GLY A 117 0.75 0.82 -6.13
N THR A 118 1.77 1.54 -5.69
CA THR A 118 3.14 1.06 -5.71
C THR A 118 3.66 1.17 -4.28
N LEU A 119 4.05 0.04 -3.72
CA LEU A 119 4.42 -0.06 -2.32
C LEU A 119 5.91 -0.21 -2.18
N GLY A 120 6.51 0.63 -1.33
CA GLY A 120 7.88 0.40 -0.91
C GLY A 120 8.94 1.25 -1.57
N TYR A 121 8.61 2.47 -2.03
CA TYR A 121 9.66 3.39 -2.43
C TYR A 121 10.48 3.74 -1.18
N ARG A 122 11.79 3.83 -1.33
CA ARG A 122 12.68 4.07 -0.20
C ARG A 122 12.55 5.49 0.37
N ASP A 123 12.11 6.44 -0.45
CA ASP A 123 11.99 7.82 -0.03
C ASP A 123 10.98 8.58 -0.91
N ARG A 124 10.64 9.79 -0.47
CA ARG A 124 9.70 10.68 -1.13
C ARG A 124 10.14 11.02 -2.56
N GLU A 125 11.42 11.30 -2.72
CA GLU A 125 11.96 11.71 -4.02
C GLU A 125 11.78 10.63 -5.07
N SER A 126 12.11 9.37 -4.72
CA SER A 126 11.94 8.24 -5.63
C SER A 126 10.48 8.06 -6.05
N ALA A 127 9.56 8.22 -5.11
CA ALA A 127 8.14 8.07 -5.39
C ALA A 127 7.63 9.16 -6.33
N LEU A 128 8.02 10.40 -6.09
CA LEU A 128 7.57 11.54 -6.91
C LEU A 128 8.19 11.49 -8.31
N GLU A 129 9.44 11.08 -8.43
CA GLU A 129 10.08 10.91 -9.73
C GLU A 129 9.36 9.87 -10.58
N ALA A 130 8.90 8.79 -9.98
CA ALA A 130 8.20 7.74 -10.71
C ALA A 130 6.91 8.27 -11.36
N ILE A 131 6.21 9.19 -10.71
CA ILE A 131 5.02 9.81 -11.27
C ILE A 131 5.38 10.73 -12.44
N ASP A 132 6.41 11.54 -12.28
CA ASP A 132 6.85 12.45 -13.34
C ASP A 132 7.23 11.68 -14.60
N LEU A 133 7.89 10.53 -14.42
CA LEU A 133 8.29 9.70 -15.55
C LEU A 133 7.12 8.99 -16.24
N SER A 134 6.03 8.74 -15.50
CA SER A 134 4.87 8.04 -16.06
C SER A 134 3.90 8.99 -16.76
N GLU A 135 4.03 10.28 -16.55
CA GLU A 135 3.23 11.31 -17.20
C GLU A 135 3.94 11.85 -18.44
#